data_45f06ffc983856c8a51b22b1b81cff74
#
_entry.id   45f06ffc983856c8a51b22b1b81cff74
#
_cell.length_a   1.000
_cell.length_b   1.000
_cell.length_c   1.000
_cell.angle_alpha   90.00
_cell.angle_beta   90.00
_cell.angle_gamma   90.00
#
_symmetry.space_group_name_H-M   'P 1'
#
loop_
_entity.id
_entity.type
_entity.pdbx_description
1 polymer ?
#
loop_
_entity_poly.entity_id
_entity_poly.type
_entity_poly.pdbx_seq_one_letter_code
_entity_poly.pdbx_strand_id
1 'polypeptide(L)'
;GPTIGGYLTENWGWEYIFYLNLVPGSLMLALLWISLDRAPVQLGLLRHGDWWGIATMAIGLGALQTVLEEGNKDDWFGSPFILRLSVIAGLALAAFFVIELKIRRPLLNLRLLLRRNFGLGTLSNILFGAALYGSSFVLPLYLSQTQGYNAEQIGEVLAWYGAPQILLIPLVPKLMQWVGPRALILLGFILFAASNFMNTGLSLDYAAPQLLLPNLVRALGQPLIMVPLSAIATAGIEVENAGSASGLFNMTRNLGGAIGIALLGTLLTKREQFHSNVLMNSVSVFNEATRRRLTELTDYFLAHGISDLGQARHEAVVAIGRVVRKQATVMGYSDAFMVMGVALVVSFGLALLLKGSRSVSAGEAH
;
A
#
# COMPACT_ATOMS: atom_id res chain seq x y z
N GLY A 1 -13.17 -6.72 0.22
CA GLY A 1 -12.13 -7.49 -0.48
C GLY A 1 -11.54 -8.54 0.46
N PRO A 2 -10.63 -8.16 1.38
CA PRO A 2 -9.89 -9.15 2.19
C PRO A 2 -10.80 -10.09 3.01
N THR A 3 -11.90 -9.60 3.54
CA THR A 3 -12.84 -10.40 4.35
C THR A 3 -13.49 -11.50 3.51
N ILE A 4 -14.04 -11.14 2.35
CA ILE A 4 -14.66 -12.10 1.44
C ILE A 4 -13.60 -13.04 0.86
N GLY A 5 -12.45 -12.48 0.47
CA GLY A 5 -11.32 -13.26 -0.05
C GLY A 5 -10.78 -14.27 0.96
N GLY A 6 -10.64 -13.86 2.23
CA GLY A 6 -10.21 -14.74 3.33
C GLY A 6 -11.16 -15.92 3.54
N TYR A 7 -12.46 -15.62 3.65
CA TYR A 7 -13.50 -16.65 3.79
C TYR A 7 -13.52 -17.64 2.62
N LEU A 8 -13.46 -17.13 1.38
CA LEU A 8 -13.47 -18.00 0.20
C LEU A 8 -12.22 -18.88 0.13
N THR A 9 -11.04 -18.31 0.43
CA THR A 9 -9.77 -19.05 0.39
C THR A 9 -9.76 -20.22 1.37
N GLU A 10 -10.22 -20.00 2.60
CA GLU A 10 -10.20 -21.04 3.65
C GLU A 10 -11.28 -22.12 3.43
N ASN A 11 -12.47 -21.74 2.95
CA ASN A 11 -13.62 -22.67 2.89
C ASN A 11 -13.81 -23.33 1.52
N TRP A 12 -13.42 -22.64 0.43
CA TRP A 12 -13.73 -23.11 -0.93
C TRP A 12 -12.49 -23.21 -1.85
N GLY A 13 -11.40 -22.52 -1.48
CA GLY A 13 -10.17 -22.47 -2.25
C GLY A 13 -9.91 -21.10 -2.86
N TRP A 14 -8.63 -20.80 -3.13
CA TRP A 14 -8.18 -19.49 -3.62
C TRP A 14 -8.73 -19.14 -5.01
N GLU A 15 -9.08 -20.12 -5.83
CA GLU A 15 -9.62 -19.95 -7.19
C GLU A 15 -10.96 -19.21 -7.16
N TYR A 16 -11.77 -19.38 -6.11
CA TYR A 16 -13.08 -18.75 -5.99
C TYR A 16 -13.02 -17.23 -5.85
N ILE A 17 -11.86 -16.66 -5.44
CA ILE A 17 -11.64 -15.21 -5.44
C ILE A 17 -11.78 -14.65 -6.88
N PHE A 18 -11.30 -15.39 -7.88
CA PHE A 18 -11.40 -14.97 -9.29
C PHE A 18 -12.83 -15.15 -9.82
N TYR A 19 -13.48 -16.26 -9.48
CA TYR A 19 -14.87 -16.51 -9.89
C TYR A 19 -15.86 -15.50 -9.30
N LEU A 20 -15.60 -15.02 -8.08
CA LEU A 20 -16.41 -13.97 -7.46
C LEU A 20 -16.49 -12.71 -8.34
N ASN A 21 -15.42 -12.37 -9.06
CA ASN A 21 -15.39 -11.18 -9.90
C ASN A 21 -16.23 -11.30 -11.17
N LEU A 22 -16.63 -12.51 -11.58
CA LEU A 22 -17.49 -12.71 -12.75
C LEU A 22 -18.88 -12.10 -12.56
N VAL A 23 -19.45 -12.21 -11.36
CA VAL A 23 -20.79 -11.68 -11.06
C VAL A 23 -20.82 -10.15 -11.10
N PRO A 24 -20.05 -9.40 -10.29
CA PRO A 24 -20.07 -7.95 -10.35
C PRO A 24 -19.51 -7.42 -11.67
N GLY A 25 -18.55 -8.12 -12.31
CA GLY A 25 -18.00 -7.74 -13.60
C GLY A 25 -19.04 -7.83 -14.72
N SER A 26 -19.79 -8.92 -14.82
CA SER A 26 -20.87 -9.07 -15.80
C SER A 26 -22.02 -8.10 -15.55
N LEU A 27 -22.38 -7.86 -14.28
CA LEU A 27 -23.40 -6.88 -13.91
C LEU A 27 -22.96 -5.46 -14.31
N MET A 28 -21.71 -5.10 -14.04
CA MET A 28 -21.15 -3.81 -14.44
C MET A 28 -21.16 -3.63 -15.96
N LEU A 29 -20.76 -4.66 -16.73
CA LEU A 29 -20.80 -4.63 -18.18
C LEU A 29 -22.24 -4.46 -18.70
N ALA A 30 -23.22 -5.16 -18.13
CA ALA A 30 -24.62 -5.04 -18.50
C ALA A 30 -25.16 -3.62 -18.20
N LEU A 31 -24.85 -3.07 -17.03
CA LEU A 31 -25.26 -1.71 -16.66
C LEU A 31 -24.63 -0.65 -17.57
N LEU A 32 -23.34 -0.78 -17.89
CA LEU A 32 -22.67 0.13 -18.83
C LEU A 32 -23.28 0.03 -20.24
N TRP A 33 -23.59 -1.20 -20.70
CA TRP A 33 -24.19 -1.41 -22.01
C TRP A 33 -25.58 -0.76 -22.15
N ILE A 34 -26.35 -0.75 -21.06
CA ILE A 34 -27.70 -0.16 -21.02
C ILE A 34 -27.64 1.35 -20.82
N SER A 35 -26.70 1.86 -19.98
CA SER A 35 -26.68 3.25 -19.54
C SER A 35 -25.84 4.17 -20.42
N LEU A 36 -24.89 3.63 -21.20
CA LEU A 36 -24.02 4.48 -22.04
C LEU A 36 -24.70 4.74 -23.39
N ASP A 37 -24.79 6.02 -23.76
CA ASP A 37 -25.17 6.41 -25.10
C ASP A 37 -24.19 5.87 -26.14
N ARG A 38 -24.72 5.36 -27.24
CA ARG A 38 -23.92 4.82 -28.34
C ARG A 38 -23.24 5.95 -29.09
N ALA A 39 -22.03 6.29 -28.68
CA ALA A 39 -21.19 7.17 -29.44
C ALA A 39 -20.68 6.47 -30.73
N PRO A 40 -20.62 7.15 -31.87
CA PRO A 40 -20.10 6.59 -33.10
C PRO A 40 -18.62 6.19 -32.90
N VAL A 41 -18.24 5.01 -33.36
CA VAL A 41 -16.86 4.52 -33.28
C VAL A 41 -15.95 5.40 -34.15
N GLN A 42 -15.05 6.13 -33.51
CA GLN A 42 -14.11 7.04 -34.20
C GLN A 42 -12.79 6.30 -34.48
N LEU A 43 -12.79 5.41 -35.46
CA LEU A 43 -11.60 4.65 -35.87
C LEU A 43 -10.43 5.56 -36.29
N GLY A 44 -10.71 6.79 -36.73
CA GLY A 44 -9.69 7.79 -37.04
C GLY A 44 -8.79 8.16 -35.86
N LEU A 45 -9.29 8.05 -34.62
CA LEU A 45 -8.48 8.28 -33.42
C LEU A 45 -7.40 7.22 -33.23
N LEU A 46 -7.68 5.97 -33.61
CA LEU A 46 -6.68 4.88 -33.56
C LEU A 46 -5.50 5.13 -34.48
N ARG A 47 -5.73 5.73 -35.64
CA ARG A 47 -4.66 6.03 -36.60
C ARG A 47 -3.71 7.15 -36.14
N HIS A 48 -4.21 8.06 -35.30
CA HIS A 48 -3.44 9.19 -34.76
C HIS A 48 -3.11 9.06 -33.28
N GLY A 49 -3.31 7.87 -32.71
CA GLY A 49 -2.98 7.59 -31.32
C GLY A 49 -1.46 7.60 -31.07
N ASP A 50 -1.08 7.93 -29.84
CA ASP A 50 0.31 7.88 -29.39
C ASP A 50 0.74 6.44 -29.07
N TRP A 51 0.95 5.64 -30.11
CA TRP A 51 1.37 4.24 -29.96
C TRP A 51 2.75 4.08 -29.35
N TRP A 52 3.66 5.03 -29.61
CA TRP A 52 4.99 5.03 -29.00
C TRP A 52 4.94 5.36 -27.53
N GLY A 53 4.12 6.34 -27.12
CA GLY A 53 3.88 6.63 -25.71
C GLY A 53 3.24 5.44 -24.98
N ILE A 54 2.23 4.79 -25.56
CA ILE A 54 1.61 3.59 -25.02
C ILE A 54 2.64 2.46 -24.84
N ALA A 55 3.42 2.15 -25.88
CA ALA A 55 4.40 1.06 -25.85
C ALA A 55 5.50 1.31 -24.80
N THR A 56 6.08 2.52 -24.79
CA THR A 56 7.15 2.88 -23.84
C THR A 56 6.64 2.95 -22.41
N MET A 57 5.41 3.42 -22.19
CA MET A 57 4.76 3.40 -20.88
C MET A 57 4.52 1.96 -20.41
N ALA A 58 3.96 1.10 -21.25
CA ALA A 58 3.66 -0.29 -20.90
C ALA A 58 4.94 -1.07 -20.57
N ILE A 59 5.98 -0.96 -21.40
CA ILE A 59 7.28 -1.61 -21.15
C ILE A 59 7.94 -1.02 -19.90
N GLY A 60 7.96 0.30 -19.78
CA GLY A 60 8.62 0.99 -18.67
C GLY A 60 7.97 0.72 -17.31
N LEU A 61 6.65 0.85 -17.22
CA LEU A 61 5.91 0.57 -15.98
C LEU A 61 5.87 -0.92 -15.66
N GLY A 62 5.72 -1.80 -16.66
CA GLY A 62 5.75 -3.26 -16.46
C GLY A 62 7.11 -3.72 -15.94
N ALA A 63 8.21 -3.28 -16.56
CA ALA A 63 9.56 -3.58 -16.07
C ALA A 63 9.81 -3.00 -14.68
N LEU A 64 9.39 -1.75 -14.41
CA LEU A 64 9.50 -1.13 -13.09
C LEU A 64 8.70 -1.90 -12.04
N GLN A 65 7.47 -2.31 -12.34
CA GLN A 65 6.64 -3.11 -11.43
C GLN A 65 7.34 -4.42 -11.06
N THR A 66 7.88 -5.14 -12.02
CA THR A 66 8.63 -6.38 -11.78
C THR A 66 9.87 -6.14 -10.91
N VAL A 67 10.62 -5.07 -11.18
CA VAL A 67 11.78 -4.68 -10.35
C VAL A 67 11.36 -4.41 -8.90
N LEU A 68 10.24 -3.72 -8.69
CA LEU A 68 9.75 -3.40 -7.35
C LEU A 68 9.21 -4.63 -6.61
N GLU A 69 8.57 -5.57 -7.31
CA GLU A 69 8.02 -6.79 -6.70
C GLU A 69 9.07 -7.84 -6.38
N GLU A 70 9.99 -8.10 -7.32
CA GLU A 70 10.99 -9.17 -7.18
C GLU A 70 12.34 -8.68 -6.62
N GLY A 71 12.61 -7.37 -6.67
CA GLY A 71 13.91 -6.81 -6.29
C GLY A 71 14.37 -7.21 -4.88
N ASN A 72 13.47 -7.18 -3.89
CA ASN A 72 13.83 -7.56 -2.51
C ASN A 72 14.12 -9.07 -2.35
N LYS A 73 13.50 -9.92 -3.15
CA LYS A 73 13.73 -11.38 -3.14
C LYS A 73 15.04 -11.73 -3.83
N ASP A 74 15.36 -11.02 -4.90
CA ASP A 74 16.49 -11.29 -5.80
C ASP A 74 17.72 -10.41 -5.51
N ASP A 75 17.85 -9.91 -4.28
CA ASP A 75 18.99 -9.07 -3.86
C ASP A 75 19.20 -7.81 -4.71
N TRP A 76 18.08 -7.22 -5.21
CA TRP A 76 18.08 -5.97 -5.97
C TRP A 76 19.09 -5.97 -7.13
N PHE A 77 19.99 -4.99 -7.17
CA PHE A 77 20.99 -4.84 -8.24
C PHE A 77 22.12 -5.88 -8.18
N GLY A 78 22.16 -6.78 -7.20
CA GLY A 78 23.00 -7.97 -7.19
C GLY A 78 22.56 -9.02 -8.21
N SER A 79 21.26 -9.04 -8.56
CA SER A 79 20.72 -9.92 -9.58
C SER A 79 20.89 -9.31 -10.99
N PRO A 80 21.54 -10.04 -11.95
CA PRO A 80 21.62 -9.60 -13.33
C PRO A 80 20.25 -9.43 -14.01
N PHE A 81 19.24 -10.17 -13.57
CA PHE A 81 17.87 -10.06 -14.07
C PHE A 81 17.25 -8.74 -13.66
N ILE A 82 17.26 -8.40 -12.37
CA ILE A 82 16.73 -7.14 -11.84
C ILE A 82 17.50 -5.95 -12.41
N LEU A 83 18.83 -6.03 -12.55
CA LEU A 83 19.63 -4.98 -13.16
C LEU A 83 19.22 -4.70 -14.61
N ARG A 84 19.06 -5.75 -15.44
CA ARG A 84 18.60 -5.59 -16.84
C ARG A 84 17.22 -4.97 -16.93
N LEU A 85 16.26 -5.44 -16.10
CA LEU A 85 14.92 -4.87 -16.05
C LEU A 85 14.93 -3.42 -15.57
N SER A 86 15.78 -3.06 -14.61
CA SER A 86 15.92 -1.67 -14.15
C SER A 86 16.43 -0.75 -15.28
N VAL A 87 17.37 -1.22 -16.09
CA VAL A 87 17.86 -0.47 -17.27
C VAL A 87 16.74 -0.33 -18.31
N ILE A 88 16.01 -1.41 -18.60
CA ILE A 88 14.87 -1.37 -19.53
C ILE A 88 13.81 -0.39 -19.03
N ALA A 89 13.43 -0.46 -17.75
CA ALA A 89 12.47 0.44 -17.12
C ALA A 89 12.92 1.90 -17.23
N GLY A 90 14.18 2.18 -16.88
CA GLY A 90 14.74 3.53 -16.96
C GLY A 90 14.75 4.12 -18.36
N LEU A 91 15.20 3.34 -19.36
CA LEU A 91 15.24 3.78 -20.77
C LEU A 91 13.83 3.96 -21.34
N ALA A 92 12.92 3.01 -21.10
CA ALA A 92 11.56 3.07 -21.58
C ALA A 92 10.77 4.25 -20.97
N LEU A 93 10.90 4.48 -19.64
CA LEU A 93 10.26 5.62 -18.97
C LEU A 93 10.88 6.94 -19.43
N ALA A 94 12.19 7.03 -19.61
CA ALA A 94 12.83 8.22 -20.16
C ALA A 94 12.33 8.53 -21.58
N ALA A 95 12.23 7.50 -22.44
CA ALA A 95 11.65 7.65 -23.78
C ALA A 95 10.17 8.09 -23.70
N PHE A 96 9.37 7.49 -22.80
CA PHE A 96 7.99 7.91 -22.55
C PHE A 96 7.90 9.39 -22.20
N PHE A 97 8.68 9.86 -21.21
CA PHE A 97 8.67 11.28 -20.82
C PHE A 97 9.05 12.20 -22.00
N VAL A 98 10.05 11.83 -22.80
CA VAL A 98 10.46 12.62 -23.95
C VAL A 98 9.36 12.68 -25.02
N ILE A 99 8.71 11.55 -25.30
CA ILE A 99 7.61 11.45 -26.28
C ILE A 99 6.44 12.32 -25.81
N GLU A 100 5.96 12.13 -24.57
CA GLU A 100 4.80 12.85 -24.02
C GLU A 100 5.00 14.37 -23.96
N LEU A 101 6.24 14.83 -23.75
CA LEU A 101 6.55 16.26 -23.76
C LEU A 101 6.63 16.87 -25.17
N LYS A 102 6.94 16.07 -26.21
CA LYS A 102 7.15 16.54 -27.58
C LYS A 102 5.91 16.38 -28.46
N ILE A 103 5.10 15.36 -28.24
CA ILE A 103 3.95 15.05 -29.09
C ILE A 103 2.82 16.09 -28.90
N ARG A 104 2.11 16.40 -30.00
CA ARG A 104 1.01 17.39 -29.95
C ARG A 104 -0.24 16.90 -29.24
N ARG A 105 -0.50 15.61 -29.26
CA ARG A 105 -1.64 14.96 -28.57
C ARG A 105 -1.11 13.83 -27.69
N PRO A 106 -0.59 14.17 -26.49
CA PRO A 106 -0.03 13.19 -25.59
C PRO A 106 -1.11 12.28 -25.01
N LEU A 107 -0.75 11.02 -24.72
CA LEU A 107 -1.60 10.09 -23.99
C LEU A 107 -1.87 10.64 -22.57
N LEU A 108 -0.80 11.09 -21.91
CA LEU A 108 -0.85 11.72 -20.59
C LEU A 108 -0.23 13.11 -20.65
N ASN A 109 -1.03 14.14 -20.42
CA ASN A 109 -0.54 15.51 -20.43
C ASN A 109 0.29 15.81 -19.17
N LEU A 110 1.58 15.49 -19.22
CA LEU A 110 2.52 15.70 -18.09
C LEU A 110 2.66 17.16 -17.69
N ARG A 111 2.32 18.11 -18.56
CA ARG A 111 2.36 19.55 -18.25
C ARG A 111 1.36 19.93 -17.14
N LEU A 112 0.33 19.10 -16.91
CA LEU A 112 -0.60 19.27 -15.80
C LEU A 112 0.12 19.24 -14.45
N LEU A 113 1.22 18.50 -14.31
CA LEU A 113 2.02 18.44 -13.07
C LEU A 113 2.60 19.80 -12.68
N LEU A 114 2.76 20.72 -13.64
CA LEU A 114 3.21 22.11 -13.37
C LEU A 114 2.12 22.98 -12.77
N ARG A 115 0.84 22.58 -12.86
CA ARG A 115 -0.26 23.27 -12.19
C ARG A 115 -0.18 23.00 -10.69
N ARG A 116 -0.13 24.04 -9.89
CA ARG A 116 0.13 23.95 -8.43
C ARG A 116 -0.73 22.91 -7.71
N ASN A 117 -2.05 22.97 -7.85
CA ASN A 117 -2.95 22.02 -7.15
C ASN A 117 -2.81 20.61 -7.68
N PHE A 118 -2.64 20.45 -9.00
CA PHE A 118 -2.46 19.12 -9.59
C PHE A 118 -1.10 18.51 -9.20
N GLY A 119 -0.01 19.25 -9.29
CA GLY A 119 1.33 18.76 -8.93
C GLY A 119 1.46 18.42 -7.45
N LEU A 120 1.03 19.33 -6.55
CA LEU A 120 1.03 19.08 -5.10
C LEU A 120 0.07 17.94 -4.73
N GLY A 121 -1.13 17.91 -5.35
CA GLY A 121 -2.09 16.82 -5.17
C GLY A 121 -1.54 15.48 -5.62
N THR A 122 -0.86 15.44 -6.77
CA THR A 122 -0.22 14.21 -7.29
C THR A 122 0.91 13.74 -6.37
N LEU A 123 1.77 14.62 -5.89
CA LEU A 123 2.83 14.27 -4.95
C LEU A 123 2.25 13.73 -3.62
N SER A 124 1.23 14.38 -3.08
CA SER A 124 0.50 13.89 -1.91
C SER A 124 -0.15 12.52 -2.19
N ASN A 125 -0.67 12.32 -3.40
CA ASN A 125 -1.31 11.08 -3.83
C ASN A 125 -0.35 9.90 -3.96
N ILE A 126 0.91 10.15 -4.36
CA ILE A 126 1.99 9.14 -4.37
C ILE A 126 2.27 8.66 -2.93
N LEU A 127 2.48 9.58 -2.00
CA LEU A 127 2.74 9.25 -0.59
C LEU A 127 1.52 8.60 0.09
N PHE A 128 0.32 9.08 -0.23
CA PHE A 128 -0.93 8.46 0.20
C PHE A 128 -1.05 7.05 -0.34
N GLY A 129 -0.76 6.82 -1.63
CA GLY A 129 -0.73 5.50 -2.25
C GLY A 129 0.26 4.56 -1.56
N ALA A 130 1.47 5.04 -1.27
CA ALA A 130 2.47 4.26 -0.54
C ALA A 130 1.97 3.82 0.84
N ALA A 131 1.36 4.72 1.61
CA ALA A 131 0.79 4.38 2.92
C ALA A 131 -0.46 3.50 2.82
N LEU A 132 -1.32 3.73 1.82
CA LEU A 132 -2.56 2.97 1.59
C LEU A 132 -2.26 1.50 1.29
N TYR A 133 -1.46 1.25 0.27
CA TYR A 133 -1.10 -0.09 -0.16
C TYR A 133 -0.08 -0.73 0.80
N GLY A 134 0.85 0.07 1.34
CA GLY A 134 1.82 -0.37 2.33
C GLY A 134 1.16 -0.92 3.60
N SER A 135 0.20 -0.19 4.17
CA SER A 135 -0.52 -0.67 5.36
C SER A 135 -1.42 -1.88 5.06
N SER A 136 -1.92 -1.99 3.82
CA SER A 136 -2.68 -3.17 3.36
C SER A 136 -1.79 -4.38 3.11
N PHE A 137 -0.49 -4.19 2.93
CA PHE A 137 0.53 -5.24 2.82
C PHE A 137 1.09 -5.64 4.19
N VAL A 138 1.49 -4.67 5.00
CA VAL A 138 2.22 -4.89 6.26
C VAL A 138 1.32 -5.54 7.33
N LEU A 139 0.06 -5.09 7.47
CA LEU A 139 -0.83 -5.59 8.53
C LEU A 139 -1.19 -7.07 8.37
N PRO A 140 -1.62 -7.58 7.20
CA PRO A 140 -1.83 -9.01 7.00
C PRO A 140 -0.57 -9.84 7.23
N LEU A 141 0.58 -9.33 6.79
CA LEU A 141 1.86 -10.02 6.95
C LEU A 141 2.24 -10.16 8.43
N TYR A 142 2.04 -9.11 9.23
CA TYR A 142 2.20 -9.17 10.69
C TYR A 142 1.26 -10.20 11.33
N LEU A 143 -0.04 -10.19 10.98
CA LEU A 143 -1.02 -11.14 11.53
C LEU A 143 -0.69 -12.59 11.17
N SER A 144 -0.30 -12.85 9.92
CA SER A 144 0.09 -14.18 9.47
C SER A 144 1.38 -14.66 10.13
N GLN A 145 2.45 -13.86 10.09
CA GLN A 145 3.78 -14.31 10.52
C GLN A 145 3.99 -14.26 12.04
N THR A 146 3.33 -13.32 12.73
CA THR A 146 3.52 -13.12 14.17
C THR A 146 2.44 -13.80 14.98
N GLN A 147 1.18 -13.65 14.58
CA GLN A 147 0.01 -14.19 15.30
C GLN A 147 -0.40 -15.58 14.79
N GLY A 148 0.08 -15.99 13.61
CA GLY A 148 -0.29 -17.27 13.00
C GLY A 148 -1.74 -17.31 12.51
N TYR A 149 -2.33 -16.15 12.20
CA TYR A 149 -3.70 -16.06 11.71
C TYR A 149 -3.82 -16.64 10.29
N ASN A 150 -4.90 -17.37 10.04
CA ASN A 150 -5.27 -17.82 8.71
C ASN A 150 -5.94 -16.68 7.90
N ALA A 151 -6.23 -16.93 6.61
CA ALA A 151 -6.77 -15.91 5.72
C ALA A 151 -8.14 -15.38 6.17
N GLU A 152 -9.00 -16.21 6.76
CA GLU A 152 -10.31 -15.82 7.27
C GLU A 152 -10.17 -14.87 8.48
N GLN A 153 -9.36 -15.24 9.46
CA GLN A 153 -9.09 -14.41 10.65
C GLN A 153 -8.47 -13.05 10.30
N ILE A 154 -7.53 -13.04 9.33
CA ILE A 154 -6.99 -11.79 8.79
C ILE A 154 -8.10 -10.97 8.14
N GLY A 155 -8.97 -11.61 7.34
CA GLY A 155 -10.12 -10.98 6.71
C GLY A 155 -11.08 -10.33 7.69
N GLU A 156 -11.34 -10.96 8.85
CA GLU A 156 -12.16 -10.42 9.94
C GLU A 156 -11.54 -9.14 10.53
N VAL A 157 -10.24 -9.17 10.85
CA VAL A 157 -9.54 -7.98 11.37
C VAL A 157 -9.57 -6.83 10.36
N LEU A 158 -9.42 -7.13 9.08
CA LEU A 158 -9.44 -6.13 8.03
C LEU A 158 -10.87 -5.61 7.73
N ALA A 159 -11.91 -6.36 8.11
CA ALA A 159 -13.30 -5.90 7.97
C ALA A 159 -13.56 -4.61 8.77
N TRP A 160 -12.90 -4.41 9.91
CA TRP A 160 -13.06 -3.23 10.75
C TRP A 160 -12.66 -1.92 10.07
N TYR A 161 -11.77 -1.94 9.08
CA TYR A 161 -11.53 -0.74 8.29
C TYR A 161 -12.32 -0.72 6.98
N GLY A 162 -12.63 -1.88 6.40
CA GLY A 162 -13.32 -1.96 5.11
C GLY A 162 -14.81 -1.68 5.20
N ALA A 163 -15.51 -2.26 6.17
CA ALA A 163 -16.96 -2.13 6.30
C ALA A 163 -17.44 -0.68 6.57
N PRO A 164 -16.83 0.11 7.48
CA PRO A 164 -17.24 1.49 7.69
C PRO A 164 -17.04 2.39 6.47
N GLN A 165 -16.06 2.08 5.61
CA GLN A 165 -15.81 2.85 4.40
C GLN A 165 -16.96 2.76 3.38
N ILE A 166 -17.69 1.64 3.32
CA ILE A 166 -18.83 1.46 2.44
C ILE A 166 -19.90 2.53 2.75
N LEU A 167 -20.09 2.84 4.03
CA LEU A 167 -21.05 3.86 4.48
C LEU A 167 -20.48 5.28 4.36
N LEU A 168 -19.19 5.45 4.60
CA LEU A 168 -18.57 6.77 4.64
C LEU A 168 -18.30 7.35 3.24
N ILE A 169 -17.86 6.54 2.28
CA ILE A 169 -17.50 7.01 0.93
C ILE A 169 -18.66 7.80 0.25
N PRO A 170 -19.91 7.33 0.26
CA PRO A 170 -21.02 8.07 -0.32
C PRO A 170 -21.35 9.40 0.41
N LEU A 171 -20.95 9.51 1.67
CA LEU A 171 -21.19 10.74 2.47
C LEU A 171 -20.13 11.81 2.22
N VAL A 172 -18.94 11.45 1.74
CA VAL A 172 -17.82 12.38 1.54
C VAL A 172 -18.18 13.55 0.62
N PRO A 173 -18.86 13.37 -0.54
CA PRO A 173 -19.26 14.51 -1.38
C PRO A 173 -20.15 15.51 -0.66
N LYS A 174 -21.05 15.04 0.21
CA LYS A 174 -21.90 15.91 1.03
C LYS A 174 -21.10 16.65 2.10
N LEU A 175 -20.17 15.97 2.75
CA LEU A 175 -19.24 16.58 3.72
C LEU A 175 -18.36 17.65 3.06
N MET A 176 -17.94 17.43 1.81
CA MET A 176 -17.17 18.43 1.04
C MET A 176 -17.93 19.74 0.84
N GLN A 177 -19.25 19.69 0.71
CA GLN A 177 -20.09 20.89 0.57
C GLN A 177 -20.18 21.69 1.89
N TRP A 178 -20.16 21.01 3.04
CA TRP A 178 -20.31 21.65 4.35
C TRP A 178 -18.99 22.16 4.93
N VAL A 179 -17.96 21.35 4.88
CA VAL A 179 -16.67 21.61 5.57
C VAL A 179 -15.60 22.08 4.59
N GLY A 180 -15.81 21.80 3.31
CA GLY A 180 -14.84 22.09 2.25
C GLY A 180 -13.81 20.98 2.07
N PRO A 181 -13.39 20.74 0.81
CA PRO A 181 -12.55 19.59 0.46
C PRO A 181 -11.14 19.63 1.11
N ARG A 182 -10.56 20.83 1.25
CA ARG A 182 -9.23 21.00 1.86
C ARG A 182 -9.20 20.58 3.34
N ALA A 183 -10.22 21.01 4.11
CA ALA A 183 -10.29 20.66 5.53
C ALA A 183 -10.47 19.15 5.74
N LEU A 184 -11.26 18.50 4.87
CA LEU A 184 -11.44 17.05 4.91
C LEU A 184 -10.14 16.30 4.59
N ILE A 185 -9.36 16.75 3.60
CA ILE A 185 -8.04 16.16 3.29
C ILE A 185 -7.10 16.25 4.50
N LEU A 186 -7.03 17.42 5.14
CA LEU A 186 -6.19 17.63 6.31
C LEU A 186 -6.61 16.72 7.47
N LEU A 187 -7.91 16.67 7.77
CA LEU A 187 -8.46 15.77 8.79
C LEU A 187 -8.17 14.30 8.45
N GLY A 188 -8.36 13.92 7.19
CA GLY A 188 -8.08 12.57 6.70
C GLY A 188 -6.62 12.17 6.90
N PHE A 189 -5.66 13.06 6.57
CA PHE A 189 -4.23 12.78 6.80
C PHE A 189 -3.89 12.67 8.27
N ILE A 190 -4.46 13.50 9.15
CA ILE A 190 -4.28 13.39 10.60
C ILE A 190 -4.79 12.04 11.10
N LEU A 191 -6.01 11.64 10.74
CA LEU A 191 -6.59 10.38 11.18
C LEU A 191 -5.80 9.17 10.65
N PHE A 192 -5.42 9.19 9.38
CA PHE A 192 -4.69 8.07 8.81
C PHE A 192 -3.24 7.98 9.33
N ALA A 193 -2.57 9.11 9.56
CA ALA A 193 -1.28 9.14 10.24
C ALA A 193 -1.39 8.63 11.69
N ALA A 194 -2.39 9.10 12.43
CA ALA A 194 -2.65 8.62 13.79
C ALA A 194 -2.87 7.10 13.84
N SER A 195 -3.66 6.54 12.92
CA SER A 195 -3.84 5.10 12.79
C SER A 195 -2.52 4.34 12.61
N ASN A 196 -1.61 4.86 11.77
CA ASN A 196 -0.30 4.25 11.58
C ASN A 196 0.57 4.38 12.84
N PHE A 197 0.59 5.56 13.48
CA PHE A 197 1.34 5.74 14.73
C PHE A 197 0.80 4.88 15.88
N MET A 198 -0.50 4.63 15.96
CA MET A 198 -1.05 3.68 16.93
C MET A 198 -0.49 2.27 16.76
N ASN A 199 -0.19 1.86 15.53
CA ASN A 199 0.42 0.57 15.22
C ASN A 199 1.94 0.53 15.42
N THR A 200 2.59 1.59 15.86
CA THR A 200 4.03 1.54 16.21
C THR A 200 4.32 0.81 17.51
N GLY A 201 3.31 0.60 18.35
CA GLY A 201 3.39 -0.16 19.60
C GLY A 201 3.13 -1.65 19.46
N LEU A 202 3.28 -2.25 18.27
CA LEU A 202 3.09 -3.69 18.06
C LEU A 202 3.99 -4.52 18.98
N SER A 203 3.43 -5.59 19.54
CA SER A 203 4.13 -6.58 20.35
C SER A 203 3.68 -8.00 19.98
N LEU A 204 4.30 -9.01 20.55
CA LEU A 204 3.89 -10.40 20.34
C LEU A 204 2.45 -10.69 20.83
N ASP A 205 1.95 -9.91 21.78
CA ASP A 205 0.62 -10.06 22.38
C ASP A 205 -0.42 -9.10 21.75
N TYR A 206 -0.02 -8.31 20.75
CA TYR A 206 -0.88 -7.33 20.10
C TYR A 206 -1.70 -8.02 19.01
N ALA A 207 -2.93 -8.36 19.31
CA ALA A 207 -3.82 -9.18 18.47
C ALA A 207 -5.04 -8.37 17.96
N ALA A 208 -6.05 -9.06 17.45
CA ALA A 208 -7.26 -8.46 16.88
C ALA A 208 -7.93 -7.39 17.75
N PRO A 209 -8.11 -7.58 19.08
CA PRO A 209 -8.79 -6.56 19.90
C PRO A 209 -8.08 -5.21 19.92
N GLN A 210 -6.75 -5.20 19.96
CA GLN A 210 -5.95 -3.99 20.00
C GLN A 210 -5.91 -3.27 18.63
N LEU A 211 -6.09 -4.02 17.53
CA LEU A 211 -6.12 -3.50 16.16
C LEU A 211 -7.46 -2.87 15.78
N LEU A 212 -8.52 -3.06 16.60
CA LEU A 212 -9.85 -2.52 16.31
C LEU A 212 -9.82 -0.99 16.19
N LEU A 213 -9.27 -0.30 17.18
CA LEU A 213 -9.26 1.17 17.21
C LEU A 213 -8.39 1.77 16.07
N PRO A 214 -7.15 1.31 15.83
CA PRO A 214 -6.38 1.76 14.67
C PRO A 214 -7.11 1.56 13.35
N ASN A 215 -7.76 0.42 13.14
CA ASN A 215 -8.50 0.13 11.91
C ASN A 215 -9.73 1.03 11.74
N LEU A 216 -10.49 1.32 12.81
CA LEU A 216 -11.60 2.26 12.75
C LEU A 216 -11.13 3.69 12.44
N VAL A 217 -10.06 4.15 13.07
CA VAL A 217 -9.45 5.47 12.76
C VAL A 217 -8.98 5.53 11.30
N ARG A 218 -8.37 4.46 10.80
CA ARG A 218 -8.00 4.31 9.39
C ARG A 218 -9.22 4.37 8.47
N ALA A 219 -10.30 3.68 8.83
CA ALA A 219 -11.54 3.66 8.06
C ALA A 219 -12.13 5.05 7.85
N LEU A 220 -12.03 5.92 8.87
CA LEU A 220 -12.47 7.30 8.80
C LEU A 220 -11.51 8.16 7.95
N GLY A 221 -10.20 7.98 8.11
CA GLY A 221 -9.20 8.84 7.47
C GLY A 221 -9.09 8.66 5.96
N GLN A 222 -9.07 7.42 5.47
CA GLN A 222 -8.80 7.12 4.05
C GLN A 222 -9.79 7.75 3.06
N PRO A 223 -11.14 7.63 3.22
CA PRO A 223 -12.10 8.23 2.32
C PRO A 223 -12.05 9.76 2.31
N LEU A 224 -11.75 10.39 3.46
CA LEU A 224 -11.61 11.85 3.61
C LEU A 224 -10.37 12.40 2.87
N ILE A 225 -9.42 11.54 2.48
CA ILE A 225 -8.31 11.92 1.61
C ILE A 225 -8.66 11.64 0.15
N MET A 226 -9.04 10.39 -0.15
CA MET A 226 -9.11 9.86 -1.51
C MET A 226 -10.04 10.68 -2.42
N VAL A 227 -11.27 10.94 -1.97
CA VAL A 227 -12.29 11.63 -2.77
C VAL A 227 -11.98 13.13 -2.90
N PRO A 228 -11.75 13.90 -1.80
CA PRO A 228 -11.52 15.33 -1.91
C PRO A 228 -10.18 15.68 -2.56
N LEU A 229 -9.11 14.85 -2.39
CA LEU A 229 -7.81 15.09 -2.99
C LEU A 229 -7.89 14.99 -4.52
N SER A 230 -8.60 13.99 -5.05
CA SER A 230 -8.88 13.88 -6.47
C SER A 230 -9.65 15.11 -6.98
N ALA A 231 -10.69 15.52 -6.28
CA ALA A 231 -11.52 16.66 -6.66
C ALA A 231 -10.73 17.98 -6.69
N ILE A 232 -9.87 18.26 -5.69
CA ILE A 232 -9.03 19.48 -5.69
C ILE A 232 -7.95 19.41 -6.77
N ALA A 233 -7.32 18.26 -6.96
CA ALA A 233 -6.25 18.11 -7.94
C ALA A 233 -6.75 18.35 -9.37
N THR A 234 -7.96 17.83 -9.70
CA THR A 234 -8.54 17.93 -11.04
C THR A 234 -9.39 19.19 -11.25
N ALA A 235 -9.63 19.99 -10.19
CA ALA A 235 -10.41 21.21 -10.28
C ALA A 235 -9.80 22.22 -11.27
N GLY A 236 -10.62 22.76 -12.18
CA GLY A 236 -10.20 23.74 -13.18
C GLY A 236 -9.32 23.17 -14.29
N ILE A 237 -9.32 21.86 -14.48
CA ILE A 237 -8.73 21.22 -15.67
C ILE A 237 -9.79 21.20 -16.77
N GLU A 238 -9.37 21.57 -17.97
CA GLU A 238 -10.24 21.61 -19.14
C GLU A 238 -10.78 20.20 -19.46
N VAL A 239 -12.04 20.13 -19.95
CA VAL A 239 -12.74 18.86 -20.25
C VAL A 239 -11.89 17.96 -21.19
N GLU A 240 -11.19 18.58 -22.16
CA GLU A 240 -10.31 17.88 -23.09
C GLU A 240 -9.14 17.13 -22.38
N ASN A 241 -8.68 17.66 -21.26
CA ASN A 241 -7.58 17.09 -20.45
C ASN A 241 -8.08 16.27 -19.25
N ALA A 242 -9.39 16.19 -19.02
CA ALA A 242 -9.95 15.51 -17.83
C ALA A 242 -9.60 14.03 -17.77
N GLY A 243 -9.65 13.33 -18.90
CA GLY A 243 -9.26 11.91 -18.99
C GLY A 243 -7.78 11.69 -18.69
N SER A 244 -6.91 12.53 -19.25
CA SER A 244 -5.46 12.51 -18.98
C SER A 244 -5.14 12.82 -17.52
N ALA A 245 -5.81 13.82 -16.92
CA ALA A 245 -5.64 14.17 -15.51
C ALA A 245 -6.07 13.03 -14.57
N SER A 246 -7.24 12.44 -14.80
CA SER A 246 -7.73 11.32 -14.02
C SER A 246 -6.83 10.08 -14.15
N GLY A 247 -6.41 9.77 -15.38
CA GLY A 247 -5.48 8.68 -15.65
C GLY A 247 -4.14 8.86 -14.93
N LEU A 248 -3.52 10.04 -15.07
CA LEU A 248 -2.24 10.38 -14.44
C LEU A 248 -2.35 10.34 -12.90
N PHE A 249 -3.45 10.88 -12.34
CA PHE A 249 -3.67 10.88 -10.90
C PHE A 249 -3.83 9.47 -10.33
N ASN A 250 -4.58 8.59 -10.99
CA ASN A 250 -4.73 7.20 -10.58
C ASN A 250 -3.45 6.40 -10.76
N MET A 251 -2.74 6.60 -11.88
CA MET A 251 -1.46 5.96 -12.16
C MET A 251 -0.43 6.30 -11.07
N THR A 252 -0.31 7.56 -10.69
CA THR A 252 0.65 8.00 -9.66
C THR A 252 0.33 7.44 -8.28
N ARG A 253 -0.95 7.26 -7.92
CA ARG A 253 -1.33 6.58 -6.69
C ARG A 253 -0.90 5.11 -6.69
N ASN A 254 -1.15 4.39 -7.78
CA ASN A 254 -0.79 2.99 -7.89
C ASN A 254 0.74 2.81 -7.92
N LEU A 255 1.45 3.68 -8.62
CA LEU A 255 2.92 3.71 -8.64
C LEU A 255 3.48 4.00 -7.23
N GLY A 256 2.90 4.97 -6.53
CA GLY A 256 3.22 5.24 -5.12
C GLY A 256 3.02 4.00 -4.25
N GLY A 257 1.95 3.24 -4.48
CA GLY A 257 1.67 1.97 -3.81
C GLY A 257 2.73 0.91 -4.08
N ALA A 258 3.09 0.69 -5.34
CA ALA A 258 4.12 -0.28 -5.72
C ALA A 258 5.49 0.07 -5.11
N ILE A 259 5.90 1.34 -5.19
CA ILE A 259 7.13 1.84 -4.56
C ILE A 259 7.04 1.66 -3.04
N GLY A 260 5.90 2.00 -2.42
CA GLY A 260 5.68 1.86 -0.98
C GLY A 260 5.83 0.42 -0.51
N ILE A 261 5.20 -0.54 -1.19
CA ILE A 261 5.32 -1.98 -0.86
C ILE A 261 6.77 -2.45 -0.99
N ALA A 262 7.46 -2.10 -2.07
CA ALA A 262 8.85 -2.49 -2.31
C ALA A 262 9.81 -1.94 -1.23
N LEU A 263 9.67 -0.65 -0.90
CA LEU A 263 10.45 -0.01 0.16
C LEU A 263 10.15 -0.62 1.53
N LEU A 264 8.88 -0.87 1.85
CA LEU A 264 8.50 -1.49 3.13
C LEU A 264 8.96 -2.94 3.22
N GLY A 265 8.89 -3.73 2.15
CA GLY A 265 9.44 -5.08 2.12
C GLY A 265 10.95 -5.09 2.41
N THR A 266 11.70 -4.20 1.76
CA THR A 266 13.14 -4.04 2.01
C THR A 266 13.41 -3.53 3.43
N LEU A 267 12.61 -2.56 3.90
CA LEU A 267 12.71 -2.04 5.25
C LEU A 267 12.51 -3.15 6.29
N LEU A 268 11.47 -3.97 6.15
CA LEU A 268 11.19 -5.08 7.06
C LEU A 268 12.39 -6.02 7.16
N THR A 269 12.97 -6.43 6.01
CA THR A 269 14.15 -7.32 5.98
C THR A 269 15.36 -6.67 6.69
N LYS A 270 15.66 -5.40 6.38
CA LYS A 270 16.81 -4.70 6.96
C LYS A 270 16.61 -4.39 8.44
N ARG A 271 15.41 -4.01 8.87
CA ARG A 271 15.09 -3.71 10.27
C ARG A 271 15.04 -4.97 11.12
N GLU A 272 14.53 -6.09 10.59
CA GLU A 272 14.60 -7.39 11.27
C GLU A 272 16.07 -7.77 11.53
N GLN A 273 16.95 -7.67 10.53
CA GLN A 273 18.39 -7.93 10.70
C GLN A 273 19.01 -6.99 11.73
N PHE A 274 18.72 -5.70 11.67
CA PHE A 274 19.22 -4.70 12.61
C PHE A 274 18.79 -5.01 14.06
N HIS A 275 17.48 -5.19 14.28
CA HIS A 275 16.94 -5.49 15.60
C HIS A 275 17.40 -6.85 16.12
N SER A 276 17.51 -7.86 15.26
CA SER A 276 18.04 -9.17 15.61
C SER A 276 19.47 -9.05 16.11
N ASN A 277 20.34 -8.31 15.42
CA ASN A 277 21.71 -8.08 15.86
C ASN A 277 21.78 -7.32 17.19
N VAL A 278 20.96 -6.28 17.39
CA VAL A 278 20.92 -5.52 18.66
C VAL A 278 20.45 -6.42 19.81
N LEU A 279 19.39 -7.20 19.61
CA LEU A 279 18.86 -8.09 20.64
C LEU A 279 19.85 -9.22 20.97
N MET A 280 20.52 -9.79 19.95
CA MET A 280 21.54 -10.83 20.16
C MET A 280 22.71 -10.38 21.01
N ASN A 281 23.10 -9.09 20.95
CA ASN A 281 24.14 -8.54 21.82
C ASN A 281 23.75 -8.61 23.31
N SER A 282 22.44 -8.60 23.63
CA SER A 282 21.93 -8.74 25.00
C SER A 282 21.77 -10.19 25.43
N VAL A 283 21.77 -11.15 24.49
CA VAL A 283 21.66 -12.60 24.72
C VAL A 283 23.04 -13.20 24.80
N SER A 284 23.74 -12.98 25.90
CA SER A 284 25.09 -13.47 26.13
C SER A 284 25.10 -14.57 27.19
N VAL A 285 25.97 -15.56 27.03
CA VAL A 285 26.22 -16.60 28.05
C VAL A 285 26.74 -16.03 29.38
N PHE A 286 27.22 -14.78 29.40
CA PHE A 286 27.60 -14.06 30.60
C PHE A 286 26.42 -13.44 31.34
N ASN A 287 25.24 -13.33 30.69
CA ASN A 287 24.02 -12.84 31.28
C ASN A 287 23.34 -13.99 32.07
N GLU A 288 23.03 -13.76 33.34
CA GLU A 288 22.42 -14.77 34.22
C GLU A 288 21.04 -15.21 33.74
N ALA A 289 20.21 -14.28 33.24
CA ALA A 289 18.89 -14.61 32.70
C ALA A 289 18.98 -15.51 31.46
N THR A 290 19.97 -15.25 30.57
CA THR A 290 20.24 -16.09 29.40
C THR A 290 20.67 -17.48 29.82
N ARG A 291 21.59 -17.60 30.79
CA ARG A 291 22.04 -18.91 31.31
C ARG A 291 20.89 -19.71 31.90
N ARG A 292 20.09 -19.06 32.77
CA ARG A 292 18.93 -19.71 33.37
C ARG A 292 17.96 -20.20 32.32
N ARG A 293 17.62 -19.37 31.32
CA ARG A 293 16.73 -19.75 30.23
C ARG A 293 17.30 -20.89 29.36
N LEU A 294 18.60 -20.87 29.11
CA LEU A 294 19.27 -21.93 28.37
C LEU A 294 19.19 -23.26 29.12
N THR A 295 19.39 -23.26 30.45
CA THR A 295 19.27 -24.47 31.27
C THR A 295 17.82 -24.96 31.27
N GLU A 296 16.84 -24.10 31.54
CA GLU A 296 15.41 -24.48 31.52
C GLU A 296 14.99 -25.13 30.18
N LEU A 297 15.42 -24.56 29.06
CA LEU A 297 15.12 -25.11 27.74
C LEU A 297 15.89 -26.40 27.47
N THR A 298 17.12 -26.52 27.93
CA THR A 298 17.91 -27.78 27.80
C THR A 298 17.20 -28.91 28.55
N ASP A 299 16.80 -28.65 29.80
CA ASP A 299 16.08 -29.63 30.64
C ASP A 299 14.73 -30.00 30.01
N TYR A 300 14.04 -29.02 29.45
CA TYR A 300 12.80 -29.25 28.72
C TYR A 300 13.00 -30.21 27.54
N PHE A 301 14.02 -30.01 26.71
CA PHE A 301 14.29 -30.86 25.56
C PHE A 301 14.74 -32.25 25.96
N LEU A 302 15.54 -32.40 27.04
CA LEU A 302 15.91 -33.70 27.62
C LEU A 302 14.66 -34.46 28.08
N ALA A 303 13.70 -33.78 28.73
CA ALA A 303 12.47 -34.41 29.20
C ALA A 303 11.50 -34.77 28.04
N HIS A 304 11.67 -34.20 26.85
CA HIS A 304 10.79 -34.40 25.70
C HIS A 304 11.43 -35.22 24.56
N GLY A 305 12.35 -36.12 24.89
CA GLY A 305 12.81 -37.17 23.98
C GLY A 305 14.18 -36.95 23.32
N ILE A 306 14.90 -35.89 23.66
CA ILE A 306 16.28 -35.70 23.22
C ILE A 306 17.19 -36.24 24.32
N SER A 307 17.81 -37.43 24.10
CA SER A 307 18.64 -38.11 25.09
C SER A 307 20.06 -37.52 25.23
N ASP A 308 20.55 -36.85 24.17
CA ASP A 308 21.90 -36.29 24.17
C ASP A 308 21.89 -34.84 24.69
N LEU A 309 22.70 -34.58 25.73
CA LEU A 309 22.83 -33.27 26.34
C LEU A 309 23.32 -32.19 25.37
N GLY A 310 24.26 -32.57 24.48
CA GLY A 310 24.80 -31.66 23.47
C GLY A 310 23.73 -31.21 22.48
N GLN A 311 22.92 -32.15 22.00
CA GLN A 311 21.83 -31.92 21.11
C GLN A 311 20.71 -31.08 21.80
N ALA A 312 20.32 -31.43 23.05
CA ALA A 312 19.33 -30.66 23.80
C ALA A 312 19.75 -29.19 24.02
N ARG A 313 21.05 -28.99 24.32
CA ARG A 313 21.61 -27.64 24.46
C ARG A 313 21.61 -26.86 23.12
N HIS A 314 21.91 -27.54 22.01
CA HIS A 314 21.86 -26.92 20.67
C HIS A 314 20.42 -26.48 20.36
N GLU A 315 19.41 -27.33 20.59
CA GLU A 315 18.02 -26.97 20.38
C GLU A 315 17.56 -25.81 21.29
N ALA A 316 18.05 -25.76 22.51
CA ALA A 316 17.79 -24.63 23.43
C ALA A 316 18.34 -23.31 22.90
N VAL A 317 19.56 -23.30 22.30
CA VAL A 317 20.14 -22.12 21.66
C VAL A 317 19.31 -21.72 20.42
N VAL A 318 18.91 -22.67 19.60
CA VAL A 318 18.06 -22.43 18.43
C VAL A 318 16.70 -21.85 18.85
N ALA A 319 16.10 -22.36 19.93
CA ALA A 319 14.83 -21.85 20.46
C ALA A 319 14.94 -20.39 20.92
N ILE A 320 16.03 -20.04 21.64
CA ILE A 320 16.30 -18.64 22.03
C ILE A 320 16.46 -17.77 20.78
N GLY A 321 17.21 -18.22 19.78
CA GLY A 321 17.39 -17.51 18.52
C GLY A 321 16.08 -17.25 17.78
N ARG A 322 15.16 -18.21 17.78
CA ARG A 322 13.80 -18.04 17.19
C ARG A 322 12.99 -16.97 17.93
N VAL A 323 13.05 -16.91 19.25
CA VAL A 323 12.36 -15.88 20.05
C VAL A 323 12.93 -14.50 19.73
N VAL A 324 14.26 -14.37 19.70
CA VAL A 324 14.93 -13.11 19.34
C VAL A 324 14.50 -12.64 17.95
N ARG A 325 14.55 -13.55 16.98
CA ARG A 325 14.15 -13.23 15.60
C ARG A 325 12.68 -12.82 15.50
N LYS A 326 11.79 -13.53 16.19
CA LYS A 326 10.36 -13.20 16.22
C LYS A 326 10.14 -11.80 16.80
N GLN A 327 10.83 -11.46 17.89
CA GLN A 327 10.75 -10.12 18.48
C GLN A 327 11.32 -9.05 17.54
N ALA A 328 12.46 -9.31 16.89
CA ALA A 328 13.06 -8.41 15.92
C ALA A 328 12.12 -8.14 14.73
N THR A 329 11.42 -9.17 14.26
CA THR A 329 10.42 -9.05 13.18
C THR A 329 9.27 -8.13 13.59
N VAL A 330 8.75 -8.26 14.82
CA VAL A 330 7.68 -7.38 15.34
C VAL A 330 8.16 -5.92 15.41
N MET A 331 9.38 -5.68 15.88
CA MET A 331 9.97 -4.34 15.87
C MET A 331 10.11 -3.78 14.46
N GLY A 332 10.44 -4.62 13.47
CA GLY A 332 10.47 -4.26 12.06
C GLY A 332 9.11 -3.80 11.54
N TYR A 333 8.02 -4.46 11.94
CA TYR A 333 6.65 -4.04 11.60
C TYR A 333 6.30 -2.68 12.23
N SER A 334 6.68 -2.47 13.49
CA SER A 334 6.49 -1.18 14.17
C SER A 334 7.19 -0.04 13.42
N ASP A 335 8.43 -0.26 12.98
CA ASP A 335 9.19 0.69 12.16
C ASP A 335 8.53 0.97 10.81
N ALA A 336 7.95 -0.05 10.17
CA ALA A 336 7.24 0.12 8.91
C ALA A 336 6.00 1.02 9.08
N PHE A 337 5.22 0.84 10.15
CA PHE A 337 4.11 1.73 10.48
C PHE A 337 4.57 3.15 10.81
N MET A 338 5.69 3.32 11.50
CA MET A 338 6.30 4.62 11.76
C MET A 338 6.63 5.35 10.45
N VAL A 339 7.28 4.69 9.51
CA VAL A 339 7.65 5.28 8.21
C VAL A 339 6.41 5.70 7.42
N MET A 340 5.35 4.88 7.41
CA MET A 340 4.08 5.24 6.77
C MET A 340 3.42 6.44 7.46
N GLY A 341 3.43 6.49 8.79
CA GLY A 341 2.92 7.62 9.57
C GLY A 341 3.65 8.91 9.20
N VAL A 342 4.99 8.87 9.13
CA VAL A 342 5.81 10.03 8.72
C VAL A 342 5.50 10.46 7.28
N ALA A 343 5.37 9.54 6.33
CA ALA A 343 5.00 9.86 4.96
C ALA A 343 3.63 10.58 4.87
N LEU A 344 2.67 10.19 5.71
CA LEU A 344 1.37 10.84 5.80
C LEU A 344 1.45 12.24 6.45
N VAL A 345 2.34 12.45 7.42
CA VAL A 345 2.61 13.80 7.99
C VAL A 345 3.24 14.71 6.93
N VAL A 346 4.16 14.19 6.11
CA VAL A 346 4.70 14.95 4.97
C VAL A 346 3.57 15.29 3.97
N SER A 347 2.68 14.33 3.69
CA SER A 347 1.51 14.57 2.82
C SER A 347 0.56 15.60 3.38
N PHE A 348 0.36 15.63 4.71
CA PHE A 348 -0.40 16.69 5.39
C PHE A 348 0.25 18.06 5.15
N GLY A 349 1.58 18.17 5.28
CA GLY A 349 2.32 19.39 4.98
C GLY A 349 2.12 19.86 3.52
N LEU A 350 2.16 18.93 2.55
CA LEU A 350 1.88 19.24 1.15
C LEU A 350 0.43 19.70 0.95
N ALA A 351 -0.53 19.07 1.63
CA ALA A 351 -1.95 19.42 1.56
C ALA A 351 -2.25 20.83 2.12
N LEU A 352 -1.45 21.30 3.10
CA LEU A 352 -1.52 22.70 3.57
C LEU A 352 -1.18 23.73 2.47
N LEU A 353 -0.41 23.33 1.47
CA LEU A 353 -0.02 24.18 0.35
C LEU A 353 -1.07 24.21 -0.78
N LEU A 354 -2.07 23.29 -0.76
CA LEU A 354 -3.16 23.29 -1.74
C LEU A 354 -4.01 24.54 -1.59
N LYS A 355 -4.36 25.18 -2.71
CA LYS A 355 -5.34 26.27 -2.71
C LYS A 355 -6.74 25.67 -2.63
N GLY A 356 -7.54 26.11 -1.65
CA GLY A 356 -8.94 25.73 -1.56
C GLY A 356 -9.69 26.23 -2.80
N SER A 357 -10.28 25.32 -3.55
CA SER A 357 -11.29 25.70 -4.54
C SER A 357 -12.56 26.03 -3.76
N ARG A 358 -13.02 27.28 -3.82
CA ARG A 358 -14.40 27.62 -3.45
C ARG A 358 -15.30 26.82 -4.38
N SER A 359 -16.19 26.03 -3.79
CA SER A 359 -17.27 25.26 -4.42
C SER A 359 -17.32 25.36 -5.96
N VAL A 360 -16.92 24.27 -6.64
CA VAL A 360 -17.52 23.99 -7.94
C VAL A 360 -18.98 23.71 -7.63
N SER A 361 -19.83 24.73 -7.83
CA SER A 361 -21.28 24.62 -7.87
C SER A 361 -21.59 23.47 -8.86
N ALA A 362 -22.23 22.42 -8.35
CA ALA A 362 -22.82 21.37 -9.18
C ALA A 362 -24.09 21.99 -9.85
N GLY A 363 -23.87 22.85 -10.81
CA GLY A 363 -24.92 23.60 -11.43
C GLY A 363 -24.50 24.12 -12.78
N GLU A 364 -23.99 23.27 -13.68
CA GLU A 364 -23.96 23.53 -15.13
C GLU A 364 -23.58 22.18 -15.83
N ALA A 365 -24.53 21.26 -15.77
CA ALA A 365 -24.60 20.14 -16.70
C ALA A 365 -26.09 20.06 -17.12
N HIS A 366 -26.44 20.93 -18.04
CA HIS A 366 -27.60 20.75 -18.91
C HIS A 366 -27.13 20.47 -20.31
#